data_9150841ff096734dc337360a85333c3c
#
_entry.id   9150841ff096734dc337360a85333c3c
#
_cell.length_a   1.000
_cell.length_b   1.000
_cell.length_c   1.000
_cell.angle_alpha   90.00
_cell.angle_beta   90.00
_cell.angle_gamma   90.00
#
_symmetry.space_group_name_H-M   'P 1'
#
loop_
_entity.id
_entity.type
_entity.pdbx_description
1 polymer ?
#
loop_
_entity_poly.entity_id
_entity_poly.type
_entity_poly.pdbx_seq_one_letter_code
_entity_poly.pdbx_strand_id
1 'polypeptide(L)'
;EIHRFNKSQQAKLLPFVERGDITLIGATTENPSFEVIAPLLSRCRVLILEQLGIKELKKIENRALKHLKLKINKNSEQFLLEASNGDARVLLNVLEIASNLNLNHRPLTIKSIEEALQKRQYTFDKKGEDYYNVISAFIKSMRASDVDAALYYLARMVAAGQDPLYIAR
;
A
#
# COMPACT_ATOMS: atom_id res chain seq x y z
N GLU A 1 -12.40 -5.39 -2.22
CA GLU A 1 -12.49 -5.65 -0.76
C GLU A 1 -13.90 -6.12 -0.37
N ILE A 2 -14.26 -7.33 -0.77
CA ILE A 2 -15.60 -7.91 -0.53
C ILE A 2 -15.93 -8.06 0.96
N HIS A 3 -14.91 -8.22 1.81
CA HIS A 3 -15.06 -8.31 3.26
C HIS A 3 -15.64 -7.03 3.91
N ARG A 4 -15.56 -5.88 3.24
CA ARG A 4 -16.18 -4.63 3.70
C ARG A 4 -17.70 -4.58 3.47
N PHE A 5 -18.23 -5.44 2.65
CA PHE A 5 -19.65 -5.57 2.44
C PHE A 5 -20.26 -6.39 3.57
N ASN A 6 -21.28 -5.85 4.23
CA ASN A 6 -22.01 -6.64 5.21
C ASN A 6 -22.80 -7.79 4.55
N LYS A 7 -23.24 -8.76 5.36
CA LYS A 7 -23.93 -9.96 4.87
C LYS A 7 -25.16 -9.64 4.02
N SER A 8 -25.92 -8.58 4.38
CA SER A 8 -27.09 -8.15 3.63
C SER A 8 -26.72 -7.58 2.25
N GLN A 9 -25.64 -6.81 2.18
CA GLN A 9 -25.15 -6.26 0.91
C GLN A 9 -24.62 -7.37 -0.01
N GLN A 10 -23.89 -8.33 0.55
CA GLN A 10 -23.44 -9.50 -0.20
C GLN A 10 -24.62 -10.33 -0.73
N ALA A 11 -25.66 -10.55 0.09
CA ALA A 11 -26.84 -11.29 -0.31
C ALA A 11 -27.60 -10.65 -1.49
N LYS A 12 -27.57 -9.32 -1.63
CA LYS A 12 -28.17 -8.62 -2.76
C LYS A 12 -27.49 -8.92 -4.11
N LEU A 13 -26.24 -9.36 -4.11
CA LEU A 13 -25.54 -9.76 -5.34
C LEU A 13 -25.97 -11.16 -5.83
N LEU A 14 -26.48 -11.99 -4.93
CA LEU A 14 -26.75 -13.39 -5.20
C LEU A 14 -27.71 -13.64 -6.38
N PRO A 15 -28.88 -12.95 -6.48
CA PRO A 15 -29.81 -13.17 -7.60
C PRO A 15 -29.18 -12.87 -8.97
N PHE A 16 -28.30 -11.88 -9.05
CA PHE A 16 -27.64 -11.49 -10.29
C PHE A 16 -26.54 -12.47 -10.68
N VAL A 17 -25.81 -13.00 -9.70
CA VAL A 17 -24.80 -14.05 -9.92
C VAL A 17 -25.48 -15.35 -10.35
N GLU A 18 -26.60 -15.73 -9.72
CA GLU A 18 -27.35 -16.95 -10.02
C GLU A 18 -27.93 -16.95 -11.44
N ARG A 19 -28.47 -15.82 -11.89
CA ARG A 19 -28.99 -15.68 -13.25
C ARG A 19 -27.90 -15.51 -14.31
N GLY A 20 -26.66 -15.31 -13.91
CA GLY A 20 -25.56 -15.01 -14.82
C GLY A 20 -25.60 -13.60 -15.40
N ASP A 21 -26.40 -12.70 -14.81
CA ASP A 21 -26.48 -11.29 -15.25
C ASP A 21 -25.15 -10.55 -15.01
N ILE A 22 -24.37 -10.97 -14.00
CA ILE A 22 -23.07 -10.43 -13.68
C ILE A 22 -22.01 -11.51 -13.44
N THR A 23 -20.77 -11.21 -13.76
CA THR A 23 -19.60 -11.98 -13.31
C THR A 23 -19.02 -11.29 -12.08
N LEU A 24 -19.11 -11.93 -10.93
CA LEU A 24 -18.59 -11.39 -9.68
C LEU A 24 -17.09 -11.71 -9.53
N ILE A 25 -16.26 -10.68 -9.40
CA ILE A 25 -14.85 -10.79 -9.04
C ILE A 25 -14.64 -10.02 -7.74
N GLY A 26 -14.45 -10.75 -6.64
CA GLY A 26 -14.18 -10.19 -5.32
C GLY A 26 -12.73 -10.42 -4.94
N ALA A 27 -12.11 -9.44 -4.27
CA ALA A 27 -10.80 -9.59 -3.66
C ALA A 27 -10.90 -9.31 -2.16
N THR A 28 -10.12 -10.02 -1.37
CA THR A 28 -10.05 -9.83 0.08
C THR A 28 -8.66 -10.20 0.58
N THR A 29 -8.20 -9.53 1.64
CA THR A 29 -7.02 -9.90 2.42
C THR A 29 -7.35 -10.89 3.54
N GLU A 30 -8.63 -11.06 3.84
CA GLU A 30 -9.15 -11.93 4.88
C GLU A 30 -9.51 -13.32 4.35
N ASN A 31 -9.70 -14.27 5.24
CA ASN A 31 -10.12 -15.63 4.84
C ASN A 31 -11.56 -15.60 4.28
N PRO A 32 -11.76 -15.93 2.99
CA PRO A 32 -13.08 -15.87 2.36
C PRO A 32 -14.15 -16.71 3.04
N SER A 33 -13.74 -17.80 3.71
CA SER A 33 -14.68 -18.69 4.40
C SER A 33 -15.38 -18.04 5.59
N PHE A 34 -14.79 -17.00 6.16
CA PHE A 34 -15.38 -16.24 7.28
C PHE A 34 -16.08 -14.96 6.83
N GLU A 35 -15.55 -14.33 5.78
CA GLU A 35 -15.96 -12.99 5.35
C GLU A 35 -17.02 -13.00 4.24
N VAL A 36 -17.05 -14.05 3.42
CA VAL A 36 -18.00 -14.17 2.33
C VAL A 36 -19.13 -15.11 2.71
N ILE A 37 -20.38 -14.71 2.44
CA ILE A 37 -21.54 -15.56 2.75
C ILE A 37 -21.46 -16.86 1.96
N ALA A 38 -21.82 -17.97 2.61
CA ALA A 38 -21.74 -19.31 2.03
C ALA A 38 -22.46 -19.46 0.66
N PRO A 39 -23.64 -18.85 0.42
CA PRO A 39 -24.29 -18.92 -0.89
C PRO A 39 -23.48 -18.26 -2.02
N LEU A 40 -22.77 -17.17 -1.77
CA LEU A 40 -21.87 -16.58 -2.78
C LEU A 40 -20.62 -17.43 -2.95
N LEU A 41 -20.02 -17.87 -1.85
CA LEU A 41 -18.80 -18.66 -1.88
C LEU A 41 -18.97 -19.96 -2.66
N SER A 42 -20.12 -20.62 -2.52
CA SER A 42 -20.43 -21.86 -3.26
C SER A 42 -20.56 -21.66 -4.79
N ARG A 43 -20.78 -20.45 -5.24
CA ARG A 43 -20.93 -20.06 -6.66
C ARG A 43 -19.69 -19.39 -7.22
N CYS A 44 -18.66 -19.21 -6.40
CA CYS A 44 -17.40 -18.58 -6.78
C CYS A 44 -16.24 -19.56 -6.69
N ARG A 45 -15.24 -19.35 -7.54
CA ARG A 45 -13.98 -20.06 -7.42
C ARG A 45 -13.02 -19.22 -6.59
N VAL A 46 -12.53 -19.77 -5.48
CA VAL A 46 -11.49 -19.12 -4.68
C VAL A 46 -10.14 -19.32 -5.34
N LEU A 47 -9.43 -18.23 -5.58
CA LEU A 47 -8.06 -18.21 -6.08
C LEU A 47 -7.19 -17.54 -5.01
N ILE A 48 -6.18 -18.25 -4.56
CA ILE A 48 -5.21 -17.72 -3.60
C ILE A 48 -4.08 -17.07 -4.40
N LEU A 49 -3.82 -15.79 -4.10
CA LEU A 49 -2.71 -15.06 -4.67
C LEU A 49 -1.52 -15.11 -3.70
N GLU A 50 -0.40 -15.55 -4.22
CA GLU A 50 0.86 -15.58 -3.46
C GLU A 50 1.61 -14.25 -3.62
N GLN A 51 2.51 -14.00 -2.67
CA GLN A 51 3.43 -12.87 -2.74
C GLN A 51 4.33 -13.00 -3.97
N LEU A 52 4.61 -11.88 -4.63
CA LEU A 52 5.43 -11.88 -5.84
C LEU A 52 6.90 -12.23 -5.52
N GLY A 53 7.45 -13.15 -6.29
CA GLY A 53 8.88 -13.44 -6.24
C GLY A 53 9.72 -12.36 -6.92
N ILE A 54 11.04 -12.42 -6.72
CA ILE A 54 12.00 -11.47 -7.32
C ILE A 54 11.91 -11.46 -8.85
N LYS A 55 11.64 -12.61 -9.47
CA LYS A 55 11.51 -12.72 -10.94
C LYS A 55 10.29 -11.97 -11.47
N GLU A 56 9.18 -12.04 -10.75
CA GLU A 56 7.94 -11.35 -11.08
C GLU A 56 8.06 -9.84 -10.86
N LEU A 57 8.64 -9.43 -9.72
CA LEU A 57 8.94 -8.03 -9.42
C LEU A 57 9.86 -7.42 -10.48
N LYS A 58 10.89 -8.14 -10.93
CA LYS A 58 11.80 -7.68 -11.97
C LYS A 58 11.11 -7.44 -13.31
N LYS A 59 10.11 -8.25 -13.68
CA LYS A 59 9.30 -8.00 -14.88
C LYS A 59 8.49 -6.71 -14.75
N ILE A 60 7.94 -6.44 -13.57
CA ILE A 60 7.17 -5.23 -13.29
C ILE A 60 8.08 -4.01 -13.30
N GLU A 61 9.24 -4.10 -12.63
CA GLU A 61 10.28 -3.07 -12.61
C GLU A 61 10.71 -2.66 -14.03
N ASN A 62 11.05 -3.62 -14.88
CA ASN A 62 11.47 -3.35 -16.26
C ASN A 62 10.40 -2.60 -17.07
N ARG A 63 9.12 -2.94 -16.86
CA ARG A 63 8.00 -2.20 -17.49
C ARG A 63 7.92 -0.76 -16.98
N ALA A 64 8.05 -0.57 -15.67
CA ALA A 64 8.00 0.74 -15.04
C ALA A 64 9.17 1.62 -15.46
N LEU A 65 10.41 1.10 -15.45
CA LEU A 65 11.61 1.80 -15.90
C LEU A 65 11.48 2.26 -17.36
N LYS A 66 10.95 1.39 -18.23
CA LYS A 66 10.70 1.73 -19.63
C LYS A 66 9.65 2.85 -19.77
N HIS A 67 8.57 2.77 -19.00
CA HIS A 67 7.49 3.77 -19.01
C HIS A 67 7.97 5.14 -18.50
N LEU A 68 8.71 5.13 -17.39
CA LEU A 68 9.26 6.33 -16.75
C LEU A 68 10.53 6.84 -17.42
N LYS A 69 11.04 6.14 -18.46
CA LYS A 69 12.32 6.44 -19.14
C LYS A 69 13.52 6.55 -18.19
N LEU A 70 13.50 5.74 -17.13
CA LEU A 70 14.56 5.70 -16.14
C LEU A 70 15.58 4.61 -16.45
N LYS A 71 16.80 4.83 -15.96
CA LYS A 71 17.87 3.83 -15.94
C LYS A 71 18.23 3.54 -14.49
N ILE A 72 18.55 2.29 -14.19
CA ILE A 72 18.97 1.85 -12.87
C ILE A 72 20.23 1.01 -13.01
N ASN A 73 21.17 1.10 -12.07
CA ASN A 73 22.32 0.21 -12.04
C ASN A 73 21.97 -1.10 -11.30
N LYS A 74 22.77 -2.14 -11.55
CA LYS A 74 22.49 -3.49 -11.05
C LYS A 74 22.40 -3.59 -9.51
N ASN A 75 23.24 -2.84 -8.80
CA ASN A 75 23.23 -2.84 -7.33
C ASN A 75 21.97 -2.15 -6.77
N SER A 76 21.56 -1.04 -7.40
CA SER A 76 20.34 -0.32 -7.03
C SER A 76 19.08 -1.10 -7.40
N GLU A 77 19.10 -1.83 -8.52
CA GLU A 77 18.01 -2.76 -8.90
C GLU A 77 17.81 -3.82 -7.81
N GLN A 78 18.88 -4.48 -7.40
CA GLN A 78 18.82 -5.50 -6.36
C GLN A 78 18.30 -4.93 -5.04
N PHE A 79 18.81 -3.79 -4.61
CA PHE A 79 18.38 -3.09 -3.40
C PHE A 79 16.89 -2.74 -3.45
N LEU A 80 16.41 -2.22 -4.59
CA LEU A 80 14.99 -1.88 -4.77
C LEU A 80 14.08 -3.12 -4.69
N LEU A 81 14.46 -4.22 -5.35
CA LEU A 81 13.71 -5.47 -5.34
C LEU A 81 13.62 -6.06 -3.93
N GLU A 82 14.72 -6.07 -3.18
CA GLU A 82 14.76 -6.52 -1.79
C GLU A 82 13.90 -5.63 -0.88
N ALA A 83 14.04 -4.30 -0.99
CA ALA A 83 13.27 -3.34 -0.20
C ALA A 83 11.76 -3.38 -0.50
N SER A 84 11.38 -3.86 -1.68
CA SER A 84 9.97 -4.02 -2.07
C SER A 84 9.29 -5.23 -1.45
N ASN A 85 10.05 -6.18 -0.91
CA ASN A 85 9.58 -7.35 -0.17
C ASN A 85 8.34 -8.04 -0.79
N GLY A 86 8.37 -8.31 -2.09
CA GLY A 86 7.26 -8.99 -2.80
C GLY A 86 6.05 -8.11 -3.14
N ASP A 87 6.08 -6.82 -2.80
CA ASP A 87 4.98 -5.87 -3.05
C ASP A 87 5.27 -4.97 -4.27
N ALA A 88 4.56 -5.23 -5.37
CA ALA A 88 4.69 -4.43 -6.59
C ALA A 88 4.25 -2.97 -6.42
N ARG A 89 3.32 -2.67 -5.52
CA ARG A 89 2.87 -1.30 -5.25
C ARG A 89 3.99 -0.51 -4.58
N VAL A 90 4.71 -1.12 -3.66
CA VAL A 90 5.91 -0.55 -3.03
C VAL A 90 6.93 -0.20 -4.09
N LEU A 91 7.28 -1.17 -4.93
CA LEU A 91 8.24 -1.02 -6.02
C LEU A 91 7.87 0.13 -6.96
N LEU A 92 6.63 0.17 -7.42
CA LEU A 92 6.16 1.19 -8.37
C LEU A 92 6.13 2.59 -7.76
N ASN A 93 5.66 2.72 -6.51
CA ASN A 93 5.64 4.01 -5.81
C ASN A 93 7.05 4.56 -5.59
N VAL A 94 8.01 3.70 -5.21
CA VAL A 94 9.41 4.13 -5.03
C VAL A 94 10.00 4.59 -6.35
N LEU A 95 9.76 3.89 -7.46
CA LEU A 95 10.21 4.30 -8.79
C LEU A 95 9.60 5.62 -9.23
N GLU A 96 8.31 5.84 -8.97
CA GLU A 96 7.62 7.09 -9.30
C GLU A 96 8.19 8.27 -8.49
N ILE A 97 8.38 8.10 -7.19
CA ILE A 97 8.98 9.12 -6.33
C ILE A 97 10.43 9.40 -6.77
N ALA A 98 11.22 8.35 -7.03
CA ALA A 98 12.59 8.49 -7.50
C ALA A 98 12.66 9.19 -8.86
N SER A 99 11.69 8.95 -9.74
CA SER A 99 11.56 9.66 -11.03
C SER A 99 11.36 11.16 -10.83
N ASN A 100 10.47 11.53 -9.93
CA ASN A 100 10.15 12.94 -9.62
C ASN A 100 11.32 13.67 -8.96
N LEU A 101 12.18 12.96 -8.23
CA LEU A 101 13.39 13.50 -7.62
C LEU A 101 14.56 13.61 -8.61
N ASN A 102 14.55 12.82 -9.67
CA ASN A 102 15.65 12.69 -10.63
C ASN A 102 15.53 13.66 -11.82
N LEU A 103 15.58 14.95 -11.53
CA LEU A 103 15.46 16.02 -12.54
C LEU A 103 16.51 15.95 -13.67
N ASN A 104 17.63 15.27 -13.45
CA ASN A 104 18.75 15.21 -14.39
C ASN A 104 18.81 13.92 -15.23
N HIS A 105 17.79 13.07 -15.16
CA HIS A 105 17.71 11.78 -15.88
C HIS A 105 18.94 10.88 -15.71
N ARG A 106 19.65 10.99 -14.59
CA ARG A 106 20.78 10.12 -14.26
C ARG A 106 20.30 8.74 -13.86
N PRO A 107 21.13 7.69 -14.00
CA PRO A 107 20.77 6.37 -13.50
C PRO A 107 20.46 6.41 -11.99
N LEU A 108 19.39 5.73 -11.58
CA LEU A 108 19.03 5.64 -10.16
C LEU A 108 20.14 4.96 -9.36
N THR A 109 20.52 5.62 -8.27
CA THR A 109 21.50 5.11 -7.30
C THR A 109 20.80 4.56 -6.07
N ILE A 110 21.51 3.79 -5.24
CA ILE A 110 20.99 3.33 -3.94
C ILE A 110 20.50 4.52 -3.12
N LYS A 111 21.29 5.61 -3.07
CA LYS A 111 20.92 6.82 -2.33
C LYS A 111 19.60 7.44 -2.81
N SER A 112 19.36 7.50 -4.12
CA SER A 112 18.10 8.03 -4.65
C SER A 112 16.90 7.14 -4.32
N ILE A 113 17.12 5.82 -4.21
CA ILE A 113 16.08 4.87 -3.78
C ILE A 113 15.82 4.99 -2.28
N GLU A 114 16.83 5.15 -1.46
CA GLU A 114 16.69 5.40 -0.01
C GLU A 114 15.91 6.70 0.25
N GLU A 115 16.24 7.78 -0.45
CA GLU A 115 15.52 9.05 -0.36
C GLU A 115 14.04 8.90 -0.78
N ALA A 116 13.78 8.10 -1.82
CA ALA A 116 12.42 7.81 -2.27
C ALA A 116 11.65 6.95 -1.26
N LEU A 117 12.30 5.97 -0.64
CA LEU A 117 11.72 5.14 0.42
C LEU A 117 11.38 5.98 1.66
N GLN A 118 12.29 6.87 2.08
CA GLN A 118 12.02 7.79 3.19
C GLN A 118 10.84 8.72 2.89
N LYS A 119 10.84 9.36 1.71
CA LYS A 119 9.71 10.21 1.28
C LYS A 119 8.40 9.44 1.19
N ARG A 120 8.43 8.17 0.78
CA ARG A 120 7.26 7.30 0.81
C ARG A 120 6.69 7.16 2.22
N GLN A 121 7.52 6.98 3.24
CA GLN A 121 7.07 6.92 4.64
C GLN A 121 6.38 8.20 5.09
N TYR A 122 6.78 9.36 4.56
CA TYR A 122 6.15 10.66 4.86
C TYR A 122 4.91 10.97 4.02
N THR A 123 4.82 10.40 2.80
CA THR A 123 3.69 10.64 1.88
C THR A 123 2.55 9.65 2.07
N PHE A 124 2.78 8.60 2.86
CA PHE A 124 1.80 7.54 3.06
C PHE A 124 0.59 8.08 3.83
N ASP A 125 -0.45 8.25 3.05
CA ASP A 125 -1.85 8.18 3.44
C ASP A 125 -2.47 9.33 4.25
N LYS A 126 -2.79 10.42 3.53
CA LYS A 126 -3.69 11.46 4.08
C LYS A 126 -5.11 10.95 4.42
N LYS A 127 -5.46 9.68 4.12
CA LYS A 127 -6.82 9.11 4.34
C LYS A 127 -6.87 7.60 4.65
N GLY A 128 -5.77 6.93 4.96
CA GLY A 128 -5.72 5.49 5.18
C GLY A 128 -5.52 5.05 6.65
N GLU A 129 -5.41 3.74 6.86
CA GLU A 129 -5.23 3.13 8.18
C GLU A 129 -4.00 3.66 8.93
N ASP A 130 -2.88 3.94 8.23
CA ASP A 130 -1.67 4.51 8.83
C ASP A 130 -1.91 5.88 9.43
N TYR A 131 -2.77 6.69 8.84
CA TYR A 131 -3.17 7.99 9.37
C TYR A 131 -3.83 7.86 10.76
N TYR A 132 -4.81 6.99 10.88
CA TYR A 132 -5.48 6.74 12.16
C TYR A 132 -4.56 6.06 13.17
N ASN A 133 -3.66 5.20 12.72
CA ASN A 133 -2.67 4.54 13.57
C ASN A 133 -1.67 5.53 14.16
N VAL A 134 -1.15 6.48 13.37
CA VAL A 134 -0.22 7.51 13.85
C VAL A 134 -0.90 8.44 14.84
N ILE A 135 -2.13 8.88 14.58
CA ILE A 135 -2.91 9.71 15.53
C ILE A 135 -3.18 8.94 16.82
N SER A 136 -3.62 7.69 16.70
CA SER A 136 -3.87 6.83 17.88
C SER A 136 -2.61 6.62 18.69
N ALA A 137 -1.47 6.42 18.04
CA ALA A 137 -0.18 6.27 18.69
C ALA A 137 0.24 7.57 19.38
N PHE A 138 0.06 8.73 18.74
CA PHE A 138 0.33 10.05 19.34
C PHE A 138 -0.49 10.28 20.60
N ILE A 139 -1.82 10.06 20.55
CA ILE A 139 -2.69 10.19 21.71
C ILE A 139 -2.31 9.23 22.84
N LYS A 140 -2.00 7.98 22.50
CA LYS A 140 -1.57 6.97 23.47
C LYS A 140 -0.24 7.33 24.13
N SER A 141 0.72 7.86 23.39
CA SER A 141 2.01 8.33 23.92
C SER A 141 1.82 9.48 24.90
N MET A 142 0.97 10.47 24.58
CA MET A 142 0.63 11.55 25.50
C MET A 142 -0.02 11.03 26.78
N ARG A 143 -0.96 10.10 26.70
CA ARG A 143 -1.63 9.48 27.86
C ARG A 143 -0.67 8.68 28.71
N ALA A 144 0.33 8.06 28.10
CA ALA A 144 1.37 7.29 28.79
C ALA A 144 2.47 8.17 29.38
N SER A 145 2.43 9.51 29.14
CA SER A 145 3.49 10.46 29.49
C SER A 145 4.85 10.09 28.88
N ASP A 146 4.83 9.41 27.71
CA ASP A 146 6.03 9.09 26.94
C ASP A 146 6.34 10.25 25.99
N VAL A 147 7.23 11.13 26.45
CA VAL A 147 7.58 12.36 25.74
C VAL A 147 8.27 12.08 24.40
N ASP A 148 9.19 11.12 24.37
CA ASP A 148 9.97 10.80 23.17
C ASP A 148 9.07 10.22 22.08
N ALA A 149 8.20 9.29 22.43
CA ALA A 149 7.23 8.73 21.50
C ALA A 149 6.22 9.80 21.02
N ALA A 150 5.74 10.67 21.90
CA ALA A 150 4.82 11.75 21.54
C ALA A 150 5.47 12.72 20.54
N LEU A 151 6.70 13.17 20.78
CA LEU A 151 7.44 14.02 19.86
C LEU A 151 7.71 13.34 18.52
N TYR A 152 8.02 12.06 18.53
CA TYR A 152 8.23 11.27 17.31
C TYR A 152 6.97 11.24 16.43
N TYR A 153 5.81 10.88 17.02
CA TYR A 153 4.55 10.81 16.26
C TYR A 153 4.07 12.19 15.82
N LEU A 154 4.27 13.24 16.66
CA LEU A 154 4.01 14.63 16.29
C LEU A 154 4.83 15.04 15.06
N ALA A 155 6.14 14.78 15.08
CA ALA A 155 7.02 15.08 13.96
C ALA A 155 6.58 14.35 12.68
N ARG A 156 6.15 13.09 12.77
CA ARG A 156 5.57 12.35 11.64
C ARG A 156 4.32 13.02 11.08
N MET A 157 3.40 13.48 11.94
CA MET A 157 2.17 14.16 11.52
C MET A 157 2.48 15.48 10.81
N VAL A 158 3.40 16.28 11.35
CA VAL A 158 3.84 17.54 10.75
C VAL A 158 4.54 17.30 9.40
N ALA A 159 5.45 16.34 9.34
CA ALA A 159 6.16 15.97 8.10
C ALA A 159 5.22 15.43 7.01
N ALA A 160 4.13 14.74 7.39
CA ALA A 160 3.08 14.31 6.48
C ALA A 160 2.15 15.45 6.02
N GLY A 161 2.38 16.69 6.46
CA GLY A 161 1.57 17.87 6.10
C GLY A 161 0.17 17.84 6.70
N GLN A 162 0.04 17.31 7.93
CA GLN A 162 -1.19 17.31 8.68
C GLN A 162 -1.62 18.73 9.03
N ASP A 163 -2.94 18.99 9.00
CA ASP A 163 -3.50 20.29 9.41
C ASP A 163 -3.12 20.58 10.88
N PRO A 164 -2.41 21.69 11.14
CA PRO A 164 -2.02 22.07 12.50
C PRO A 164 -3.22 22.23 13.46
N LEU A 165 -4.36 22.69 12.96
CA LEU A 165 -5.58 22.81 13.77
C LEU A 165 -6.15 21.45 14.17
N TYR A 166 -5.93 20.44 13.34
CA TYR A 166 -6.32 19.06 13.68
C TYR A 166 -5.40 18.47 14.76
N ILE A 167 -4.10 18.76 14.69
CA ILE A 167 -3.13 18.30 15.71
C ILE A 167 -3.40 18.94 17.07
N ALA A 168 -3.84 20.21 17.08
CA ALA A 168 -4.07 20.99 18.29
C ALA A 168 -5.42 20.69 19.01
N ARG A 169 -6.31 19.94 18.39
CA ARG A 169 -7.62 19.53 18.99
C ARG A 169 -7.49 18.26 19.79
#